data_b19f07d41a6613d3c0c8937eeafd44c3
#
_entry.id   b19f07d41a6613d3c0c8937eeafd44c3
#
_cell.length_a   1.000
_cell.length_b   1.000
_cell.length_c   1.000
_cell.angle_alpha   90.00
_cell.angle_beta   90.00
_cell.angle_gamma   90.00
#
_symmetry.space_group_name_H-M   'P 1'
#
loop_
_entity.id
_entity.type
_entity.pdbx_description
1 polymer ?
#
loop_
_entity_poly.entity_id
_entity_poly.type
_entity_poly.pdbx_seq_one_letter_code
_entity_poly.pdbx_strand_id
1 'polypeptide(L)'
;MFVDKVRITVCGGRGGDGAVAFHREKYVASGGPDGGDGGHGGSVILRVNDNLTTLLDFRYKRKYAASCGANGQGRNMSGKRGEPLIIQVPRGTVVRDAETNQIIVDMSTGEDFVIAKGGRGGWGNAHYATATRQVPRFAKAGLKGQERDVILELKLLADVGLVGFPNVGKSTLLSVTSNARPKIANYHFTTLFPNLGVIYVEEGVSFVMADIPGIIEGAAEGAGLGHDFLRHIDRCRLLVHVIDVSGSEARDPVEDFDAICAELKNYSVDLSNRPMIVAANKTDLLIPESDNLERLREHVEQAGCELYEISAGTTQGTRNLMRIIAEKLRELPPVTIYEPEYVEPLPEAGDPTALEIEHLGSTWVISGIWLERLIANINFDDYESRNYFDLQLRKCGLFARLEEMGIEDGDTVNIYDFEFDYQR
;
A
#
# COMPACT_ATOMS: atom_id res chain seq x y z
N MET A 1 9.91 -14.29 10.53
CA MET A 1 10.12 -14.04 9.10
C MET A 1 9.62 -12.63 8.81
N PHE A 2 10.44 -11.78 8.21
CA PHE A 2 10.08 -10.40 7.85
C PHE A 2 9.69 -10.36 6.38
N VAL A 3 8.65 -9.61 6.04
CA VAL A 3 8.18 -9.44 4.66
C VAL A 3 8.08 -7.93 4.41
N ASP A 4 8.85 -7.45 3.45
CA ASP A 4 8.97 -6.05 3.06
C ASP A 4 8.23 -5.71 1.76
N LYS A 5 7.96 -6.72 0.94
CA LYS A 5 7.25 -6.57 -0.33
C LYS A 5 6.23 -7.69 -0.52
N VAL A 6 4.99 -7.32 -0.84
CA VAL A 6 3.91 -8.29 -1.04
C VAL A 6 2.91 -7.76 -2.06
N ARG A 7 2.42 -8.64 -2.94
CA ARG A 7 1.33 -8.35 -3.87
C ARG A 7 0.02 -8.79 -3.25
N ILE A 8 -0.97 -7.90 -3.26
CA ILE A 8 -2.33 -8.17 -2.80
C ILE A 8 -3.34 -7.67 -3.83
N THR A 9 -4.51 -8.30 -3.86
CA THR A 9 -5.67 -7.87 -4.63
C THR A 9 -6.68 -7.23 -3.70
N VAL A 10 -7.11 -6.01 -4.00
CA VAL A 10 -8.10 -5.26 -3.23
C VAL A 10 -9.34 -5.04 -4.09
N CYS A 11 -10.52 -5.39 -3.54
CA CYS A 11 -11.79 -5.28 -4.24
C CYS A 11 -12.77 -4.45 -3.41
N GLY A 12 -13.27 -3.35 -3.96
CA GLY A 12 -14.42 -2.64 -3.40
C GLY A 12 -15.67 -3.51 -3.48
N GLY A 13 -16.58 -3.36 -2.51
CA GLY A 13 -17.85 -4.08 -2.52
C GLY A 13 -18.72 -3.64 -3.73
N ARG A 14 -19.49 -4.57 -4.29
CA ARG A 14 -20.51 -4.23 -5.30
C ARG A 14 -21.62 -3.38 -4.68
N GLY A 15 -22.18 -2.43 -5.41
CA GLY A 15 -23.44 -1.76 -5.04
C GLY A 15 -24.62 -2.72 -5.09
N GLY A 16 -25.60 -2.52 -4.22
CA GLY A 16 -26.87 -3.24 -4.27
C GLY A 16 -27.73 -2.78 -5.44
N ASP A 17 -28.61 -3.63 -5.91
CA ASP A 17 -29.52 -3.32 -7.01
C ASP A 17 -30.69 -2.45 -6.51
N GLY A 18 -31.20 -1.56 -7.37
CA GLY A 18 -32.45 -0.85 -7.11
C GLY A 18 -33.65 -1.78 -7.15
N ALA A 19 -34.68 -1.47 -6.41
CA ALA A 19 -35.91 -2.26 -6.36
C ALA A 19 -36.93 -1.79 -7.41
N VAL A 20 -37.69 -2.74 -7.93
CA VAL A 20 -38.94 -2.49 -8.66
C VAL A 20 -40.10 -2.84 -7.73
N ALA A 21 -40.73 -1.82 -7.16
CA ALA A 21 -41.90 -2.00 -6.27
C ALA A 21 -42.96 -0.96 -6.56
N PHE A 22 -44.21 -1.29 -6.21
CA PHE A 22 -45.34 -0.41 -6.41
C PHE A 22 -46.15 -0.35 -5.10
N HIS A 23 -46.59 0.84 -4.78
CA HIS A 23 -47.40 1.08 -3.60
C HIS A 23 -48.73 0.27 -3.70
N ARG A 24 -49.05 -0.47 -2.69
CA ARG A 24 -50.28 -1.28 -2.63
C ARG A 24 -51.02 -1.00 -1.29
N GLU A 25 -52.20 -0.42 -1.41
CA GLU A 25 -53.08 -0.23 -0.27
C GLU A 25 -54.47 -0.82 -0.55
N LYS A 26 -55.22 -1.08 0.52
CA LYS A 26 -56.59 -1.53 0.41
C LYS A 26 -57.41 -0.45 -0.28
N TYR A 27 -58.04 -0.77 -1.39
CA TYR A 27 -58.83 0.16 -2.25
C TYR A 27 -58.04 1.05 -3.20
N VAL A 28 -56.71 0.91 -3.33
CA VAL A 28 -55.91 1.58 -4.36
C VAL A 28 -55.50 0.58 -5.44
N ALA A 29 -56.15 0.62 -6.58
CA ALA A 29 -55.95 -0.38 -7.64
C ALA A 29 -54.59 -0.23 -8.35
N SER A 30 -54.00 0.98 -8.37
CA SER A 30 -52.75 1.28 -9.02
C SER A 30 -52.01 2.32 -8.19
N GLY A 31 -51.14 1.88 -7.26
CA GLY A 31 -50.22 2.79 -6.58
C GLY A 31 -49.03 3.14 -7.44
N GLY A 32 -48.42 4.30 -7.18
CA GLY A 32 -47.20 4.75 -7.86
C GLY A 32 -45.98 3.84 -7.57
N PRO A 33 -44.88 4.03 -8.30
CA PRO A 33 -43.64 3.30 -8.05
C PRO A 33 -43.06 3.73 -6.69
N ASP A 34 -42.69 2.75 -5.87
CA ASP A 34 -42.14 2.94 -4.53
C ASP A 34 -40.88 2.10 -4.26
N GLY A 35 -40.20 1.64 -5.31
CA GLY A 35 -38.95 0.92 -5.19
C GLY A 35 -37.81 1.84 -4.76
N GLY A 36 -37.13 1.48 -3.67
CA GLY A 36 -35.99 2.17 -3.12
C GLY A 36 -34.67 1.84 -3.85
N ASP A 37 -33.65 2.65 -3.58
CA ASP A 37 -32.34 2.51 -4.16
C ASP A 37 -31.52 1.39 -3.52
N GLY A 38 -30.62 0.76 -4.26
CA GLY A 38 -29.59 -0.10 -3.70
C GLY A 38 -28.55 0.69 -2.90
N GLY A 39 -28.02 0.06 -1.86
CA GLY A 39 -26.93 0.64 -1.06
C GLY A 39 -25.60 0.67 -1.82
N HIS A 40 -24.76 1.65 -1.55
CA HIS A 40 -23.40 1.64 -2.08
C HIS A 40 -22.59 0.50 -1.47
N GLY A 41 -21.66 -0.09 -2.23
CA GLY A 41 -20.67 -1.04 -1.71
C GLY A 41 -19.66 -0.36 -0.80
N GLY A 42 -19.04 -1.12 0.10
CA GLY A 42 -17.97 -0.66 0.98
C GLY A 42 -16.68 -0.41 0.19
N SER A 43 -15.91 0.60 0.59
CA SER A 43 -14.58 0.87 0.04
C SER A 43 -13.50 0.14 0.84
N VAL A 44 -12.35 -0.14 0.23
CA VAL A 44 -11.16 -0.62 0.93
C VAL A 44 -10.28 0.57 1.26
N ILE A 45 -9.93 0.69 2.54
CA ILE A 45 -9.18 1.82 3.10
C ILE A 45 -7.89 1.29 3.72
N LEU A 46 -6.76 1.88 3.34
CA LEU A 46 -5.48 1.67 4.01
C LEU A 46 -5.37 2.64 5.18
N ARG A 47 -4.94 2.13 6.34
CA ARG A 47 -4.71 2.91 7.55
C ARG A 47 -3.38 2.54 8.16
N VAL A 48 -2.61 3.55 8.56
CA VAL A 48 -1.34 3.33 9.26
C VAL A 48 -1.59 2.83 10.68
N ASN A 49 -0.83 1.81 11.06
CA ASN A 49 -0.74 1.33 12.43
C ASN A 49 0.72 1.27 12.87
N ASP A 50 1.12 2.16 13.77
CA ASP A 50 2.50 2.29 14.26
C ASP A 50 2.99 1.08 15.07
N ASN A 51 2.08 0.18 15.48
CA ASN A 51 2.43 -1.06 16.16
C ASN A 51 2.83 -2.19 15.19
N LEU A 52 2.60 -2.00 13.89
CA LEU A 52 2.99 -2.95 12.86
C LEU A 52 4.37 -2.58 12.33
N THR A 53 5.27 -3.56 12.24
CA THR A 53 6.64 -3.40 11.74
C THR A 53 6.93 -4.25 10.50
N THR A 54 5.97 -5.03 10.01
CA THR A 54 6.16 -5.96 8.90
C THR A 54 4.87 -6.18 8.12
N LEU A 55 5.00 -6.55 6.85
CA LEU A 55 3.89 -6.94 5.98
C LEU A 55 3.58 -8.45 6.02
N LEU A 56 4.00 -9.16 7.07
CA LEU A 56 3.91 -10.63 7.15
C LEU A 56 2.47 -11.14 7.00
N ASP A 57 1.49 -10.46 7.56
CA ASP A 57 0.07 -10.89 7.53
C ASP A 57 -0.48 -10.94 6.10
N PHE A 58 0.02 -10.07 5.22
CA PHE A 58 -0.38 -10.02 3.81
C PHE A 58 0.15 -11.19 2.98
N ARG A 59 1.12 -11.93 3.46
CA ARG A 59 1.61 -13.15 2.82
C ARG A 59 0.58 -14.28 2.89
N TYR A 60 -0.15 -14.35 3.99
CA TYR A 60 -1.15 -15.41 4.23
C TYR A 60 -2.50 -15.07 3.60
N LYS A 61 -2.88 -13.81 3.62
CA LYS A 61 -4.12 -13.34 3.00
C LYS A 61 -3.78 -12.35 1.90
N ARG A 62 -4.07 -12.71 0.64
CA ARG A 62 -3.73 -11.90 -0.54
C ARG A 62 -4.93 -11.19 -1.16
N LYS A 63 -6.15 -11.63 -0.87
CA LYS A 63 -7.38 -11.02 -1.41
C LYS A 63 -8.18 -10.36 -0.30
N TYR A 64 -8.49 -9.08 -0.50
CA TYR A 64 -9.22 -8.23 0.43
C TYR A 64 -10.41 -7.63 -0.28
N ALA A 65 -11.62 -8.00 0.15
CA ALA A 65 -12.85 -7.49 -0.43
C ALA A 65 -13.71 -6.82 0.64
N ALA A 66 -14.21 -5.62 0.36
CA ALA A 66 -15.16 -4.94 1.21
C ALA A 66 -16.58 -5.49 1.02
N SER A 67 -17.45 -5.21 1.95
CA SER A 67 -18.86 -5.70 1.93
C SER A 67 -19.64 -5.07 0.79
N CYS A 68 -20.52 -5.88 0.15
CA CYS A 68 -21.46 -5.38 -0.85
C CYS A 68 -22.57 -4.55 -0.19
N GLY A 69 -23.14 -3.61 -0.96
CA GLY A 69 -24.37 -2.93 -0.59
C GLY A 69 -25.59 -3.86 -0.66
N ALA A 70 -26.55 -3.64 0.21
CA ALA A 70 -27.81 -4.36 0.16
C ALA A 70 -28.72 -3.82 -0.97
N ASN A 71 -29.55 -4.69 -1.53
CA ASN A 71 -30.54 -4.28 -2.54
C ASN A 71 -31.60 -3.36 -1.93
N GLY A 72 -32.15 -2.47 -2.75
CA GLY A 72 -33.32 -1.65 -2.39
C GLY A 72 -34.54 -2.52 -2.13
N GLN A 73 -35.52 -1.95 -1.44
CA GLN A 73 -36.79 -2.62 -1.11
C GLN A 73 -37.98 -1.71 -1.46
N GLY A 74 -39.18 -2.26 -1.38
CA GLY A 74 -40.42 -1.48 -1.54
C GLY A 74 -40.57 -0.43 -0.45
N ARG A 75 -41.54 0.48 -0.61
CA ARG A 75 -41.82 1.62 0.27
C ARG A 75 -40.67 2.63 0.35
N ASN A 76 -39.99 2.82 -0.78
CA ASN A 76 -38.82 3.71 -0.91
C ASN A 76 -37.68 3.40 0.08
N MET A 77 -37.59 2.18 0.59
CA MET A 77 -36.53 1.79 1.50
C MET A 77 -35.24 1.51 0.72
N SER A 78 -34.25 2.37 0.94
CA SER A 78 -32.91 2.20 0.36
C SER A 78 -32.14 1.06 1.05
N GLY A 79 -31.38 0.31 0.29
CA GLY A 79 -30.48 -0.73 0.80
C GLY A 79 -29.41 -0.17 1.73
N LYS A 80 -29.01 -0.95 2.74
CA LYS A 80 -27.90 -0.60 3.65
C LYS A 80 -26.60 -0.51 2.84
N ARG A 81 -25.77 0.49 3.13
CA ARG A 81 -24.41 0.59 2.56
C ARG A 81 -23.54 -0.54 3.05
N GLY A 82 -22.66 -1.06 2.19
CA GLY A 82 -21.62 -2.00 2.57
C GLY A 82 -20.63 -1.35 3.54
N GLU A 83 -20.15 -2.12 4.49
CA GLU A 83 -19.17 -1.66 5.46
C GLU A 83 -17.79 -1.55 4.80
N PRO A 84 -17.04 -0.47 5.04
CA PRO A 84 -15.70 -0.33 4.52
C PRO A 84 -14.77 -1.37 5.17
N LEU A 85 -13.81 -1.87 4.39
CA LEU A 85 -12.76 -2.73 4.89
C LEU A 85 -11.52 -1.89 5.17
N ILE A 86 -11.11 -1.83 6.43
CA ILE A 86 -9.89 -1.15 6.84
C ILE A 86 -8.76 -2.17 6.87
N ILE A 87 -7.71 -1.91 6.08
CA ILE A 87 -6.48 -2.70 6.04
C ILE A 87 -5.41 -1.88 6.77
N GLN A 88 -4.88 -2.43 7.86
CA GLN A 88 -3.83 -1.78 8.63
C GLN A 88 -2.47 -2.11 8.00
N VAL A 89 -1.67 -1.08 7.76
CA VAL A 89 -0.32 -1.19 7.20
C VAL A 89 0.69 -0.49 8.13
N PRO A 90 1.95 -0.94 8.15
CA PRO A 90 3.01 -0.23 8.86
C PRO A 90 3.21 1.18 8.30
N ARG A 91 3.67 2.11 9.16
CA ARG A 91 4.11 3.44 8.69
C ARG A 91 5.24 3.31 7.68
N GLY A 92 5.24 4.15 6.63
CA GLY A 92 6.23 4.10 5.55
C GLY A 92 6.01 2.98 4.54
N THR A 93 4.81 2.40 4.48
CA THR A 93 4.41 1.50 3.41
C THR A 93 4.14 2.30 2.14
N VAL A 94 4.86 2.02 1.06
CA VAL A 94 4.60 2.53 -0.29
C VAL A 94 3.70 1.54 -1.02
N VAL A 95 2.65 2.06 -1.61
CA VAL A 95 1.69 1.28 -2.39
C VAL A 95 1.92 1.56 -3.87
N ARG A 96 2.21 0.52 -4.64
CA ARG A 96 2.42 0.61 -6.08
C ARG A 96 1.35 -0.17 -6.81
N ASP A 97 1.01 0.30 -7.99
CA ASP A 97 0.23 -0.47 -8.94
C ASP A 97 1.03 -1.70 -9.42
N ALA A 98 0.39 -2.86 -9.50
CA ALA A 98 1.10 -4.11 -9.81
C ALA A 98 1.46 -4.27 -11.30
N GLU A 99 0.80 -3.53 -12.19
CA GLU A 99 1.02 -3.59 -13.64
C GLU A 99 2.02 -2.51 -14.10
N THR A 100 1.78 -1.26 -13.69
CA THR A 100 2.60 -0.11 -14.11
C THR A 100 3.79 0.15 -13.20
N ASN A 101 3.81 -0.43 -11.99
CA ASN A 101 4.78 -0.20 -10.91
C ASN A 101 4.86 1.27 -10.43
N GLN A 102 3.90 2.12 -10.84
CA GLN A 102 3.79 3.51 -10.42
C GLN A 102 3.35 3.62 -8.96
N ILE A 103 3.78 4.66 -8.28
CA ILE A 103 3.41 4.91 -6.88
C ILE A 103 1.98 5.45 -6.82
N ILE A 104 1.09 4.72 -6.14
CA ILE A 104 -0.28 5.15 -5.88
C ILE A 104 -0.31 6.07 -4.65
N VAL A 105 0.33 5.65 -3.55
CA VAL A 105 0.37 6.43 -2.31
C VAL A 105 1.54 6.00 -1.43
N ASP A 106 2.08 6.95 -0.68
CA ASP A 106 3.05 6.74 0.40
C ASP A 106 2.36 6.93 1.75
N MET A 107 2.25 5.86 2.54
CA MET A 107 1.58 5.85 3.84
C MET A 107 2.47 6.34 4.99
N SER A 108 3.40 7.26 4.71
CA SER A 108 4.27 7.85 5.75
C SER A 108 3.56 8.91 6.59
N THR A 109 2.58 9.64 6.03
CA THR A 109 1.86 10.73 6.71
C THR A 109 0.88 10.23 7.78
N GLY A 110 0.43 8.99 7.69
CA GLY A 110 -0.54 8.42 8.62
C GLY A 110 -2.01 8.71 8.28
N GLU A 111 -2.28 9.37 7.17
CA GLU A 111 -3.63 9.61 6.69
C GLU A 111 -4.27 8.35 6.10
N ASP A 112 -5.58 8.20 6.28
CA ASP A 112 -6.34 7.11 5.67
C ASP A 112 -6.41 7.31 4.14
N PHE A 113 -6.15 6.24 3.38
CA PHE A 113 -6.22 6.28 1.92
C PHE A 113 -7.20 5.24 1.37
N VAL A 114 -8.11 5.68 0.48
CA VAL A 114 -9.07 4.80 -0.20
C VAL A 114 -8.38 4.16 -1.41
N ILE A 115 -7.96 2.90 -1.29
CA ILE A 115 -7.24 2.18 -2.35
C ILE A 115 -8.17 1.59 -3.41
N ALA A 116 -9.38 1.18 -3.01
CA ALA A 116 -10.41 0.70 -3.94
C ALA A 116 -11.79 1.21 -3.51
N LYS A 117 -12.48 1.91 -4.41
CA LYS A 117 -13.81 2.48 -4.16
C LYS A 117 -14.88 1.41 -4.32
N GLY A 118 -15.87 1.42 -3.42
CA GLY A 118 -17.06 0.60 -3.55
C GLY A 118 -17.94 1.03 -4.73
N GLY A 119 -18.65 0.07 -5.31
CA GLY A 119 -19.57 0.30 -6.41
C GLY A 119 -20.79 1.14 -5.98
N ARG A 120 -21.30 1.93 -6.88
CA ARG A 120 -22.52 2.74 -6.66
C ARG A 120 -23.74 1.83 -6.66
N GLY A 121 -24.67 2.05 -5.72
CA GLY A 121 -25.96 1.39 -5.71
C GLY A 121 -26.85 1.80 -6.89
N GLY A 122 -27.64 0.88 -7.40
CA GLY A 122 -28.60 1.11 -8.47
C GLY A 122 -29.80 1.92 -8.01
N TRP A 123 -30.35 2.74 -8.87
CA TRP A 123 -31.56 3.50 -8.59
C TRP A 123 -32.82 2.61 -8.69
N GLY A 124 -33.73 2.76 -7.72
CA GLY A 124 -35.03 2.14 -7.72
C GLY A 124 -35.99 2.72 -8.78
N ASN A 125 -37.08 2.02 -9.05
CA ASN A 125 -38.04 2.46 -10.08
C ASN A 125 -38.73 3.79 -9.76
N ALA A 126 -38.77 4.23 -8.50
CA ALA A 126 -39.34 5.51 -8.12
C ALA A 126 -38.66 6.71 -8.82
N HIS A 127 -37.34 6.63 -9.10
CA HIS A 127 -36.59 7.67 -9.83
C HIS A 127 -36.96 7.82 -11.30
N TYR A 128 -37.62 6.82 -11.91
CA TYR A 128 -37.93 6.81 -13.34
C TYR A 128 -39.38 7.16 -13.65
N ALA A 129 -40.15 7.56 -12.64
CA ALA A 129 -41.49 8.06 -12.82
C ALA A 129 -41.47 9.43 -13.49
N THR A 130 -42.18 9.53 -14.60
CA THR A 130 -42.36 10.81 -15.35
C THR A 130 -43.85 11.02 -15.63
N ALA A 131 -44.24 12.21 -16.06
CA ALA A 131 -45.63 12.51 -16.40
C ALA A 131 -46.20 11.57 -17.47
N THR A 132 -45.36 11.15 -18.40
CA THR A 132 -45.71 10.22 -19.51
C THR A 132 -45.53 8.74 -19.12
N ARG A 133 -44.66 8.43 -18.15
CA ARG A 133 -44.40 7.07 -17.67
C ARG A 133 -44.60 7.00 -16.16
N GLN A 134 -45.85 6.84 -15.75
CA GLN A 134 -46.21 6.85 -14.34
C GLN A 134 -45.91 5.53 -13.60
N VAL A 135 -45.73 4.42 -14.32
CA VAL A 135 -45.53 3.07 -13.76
C VAL A 135 -44.29 2.42 -14.37
N PRO A 136 -43.06 2.94 -14.09
CA PRO A 136 -41.85 2.32 -14.58
C PRO A 136 -41.60 0.98 -13.88
N ARG A 137 -41.39 -0.07 -14.66
CA ARG A 137 -41.15 -1.44 -14.16
C ARG A 137 -39.67 -1.85 -14.36
N PHE A 138 -38.77 -0.92 -14.18
CA PHE A 138 -37.35 -1.19 -14.24
C PHE A 138 -36.61 -0.42 -13.17
N ALA A 139 -35.47 -0.96 -12.74
CA ALA A 139 -34.55 -0.33 -11.81
C ALA A 139 -33.10 -0.57 -12.32
N LYS A 140 -32.16 0.23 -11.86
CA LYS A 140 -30.74 0.02 -12.24
C LYS A 140 -30.10 -1.02 -11.32
N ALA A 141 -29.24 -1.85 -11.90
CA ALA A 141 -28.34 -2.69 -11.14
C ALA A 141 -27.27 -1.87 -10.42
N GLY A 142 -26.75 -2.39 -9.32
CA GLY A 142 -25.60 -1.83 -8.63
C GLY A 142 -24.31 -2.10 -9.41
N LEU A 143 -23.43 -1.10 -9.46
CA LEU A 143 -22.15 -1.20 -10.14
C LEU A 143 -21.17 -2.07 -9.35
N LYS A 144 -20.28 -2.76 -10.05
CA LYS A 144 -19.12 -3.44 -9.45
C LYS A 144 -18.23 -2.43 -8.75
N GLY A 145 -17.61 -2.81 -7.63
CA GLY A 145 -16.56 -2.01 -6.98
C GLY A 145 -15.27 -2.07 -7.79
N GLN A 146 -14.37 -1.14 -7.51
CA GLN A 146 -13.03 -1.16 -8.10
C GLN A 146 -12.26 -2.40 -7.64
N GLU A 147 -11.58 -3.05 -8.58
CA GLU A 147 -10.62 -4.10 -8.29
C GLU A 147 -9.23 -3.63 -8.72
N ARG A 148 -8.24 -3.81 -7.83
CA ARG A 148 -6.86 -3.44 -8.11
C ARG A 148 -5.91 -4.48 -7.55
N ASP A 149 -4.90 -4.79 -8.32
CA ASP A 149 -3.72 -5.51 -7.87
C ASP A 149 -2.65 -4.50 -7.46
N VAL A 150 -2.24 -4.54 -6.21
CA VAL A 150 -1.25 -3.59 -5.69
C VAL A 150 -0.09 -4.32 -5.03
N ILE A 151 1.07 -3.67 -5.07
CA ILE A 151 2.27 -4.09 -4.36
C ILE A 151 2.43 -3.17 -3.17
N LEU A 152 2.41 -3.75 -1.97
CA LEU A 152 2.80 -3.09 -0.75
C LEU A 152 4.31 -3.28 -0.58
N GLU A 153 5.05 -2.19 -0.42
CA GLU A 153 6.50 -2.19 -0.22
C GLU A 153 6.82 -1.35 1.02
N LEU A 154 7.51 -1.94 1.98
CA LEU A 154 7.92 -1.23 3.17
C LEU A 154 9.19 -0.44 2.88
N LYS A 155 9.10 0.89 2.94
CA LYS A 155 10.18 1.84 2.62
C LYS A 155 11.19 1.99 3.75
N LEU A 156 10.71 2.00 4.99
CA LEU A 156 11.52 2.17 6.18
C LEU A 156 11.95 0.83 6.74
N LEU A 157 13.25 0.65 6.83
CA LEU A 157 13.82 -0.45 7.58
C LEU A 157 13.96 -0.09 9.05
N ALA A 158 14.49 1.10 9.32
CA ALA A 158 14.71 1.62 10.65
C ALA A 158 14.82 3.15 10.61
N ASP A 159 14.48 3.80 11.74
CA ASP A 159 14.73 5.23 11.91
C ASP A 159 16.22 5.49 12.13
N VAL A 160 16.92 4.55 12.77
CA VAL A 160 18.32 4.64 13.17
C VAL A 160 19.10 3.43 12.66
N GLY A 161 20.20 3.68 11.97
CA GLY A 161 21.15 2.65 11.55
C GLY A 161 22.39 2.63 12.45
N LEU A 162 22.73 1.46 13.02
CA LEU A 162 24.00 1.26 13.72
C LEU A 162 25.08 0.91 12.70
N VAL A 163 26.15 1.68 12.67
CA VAL A 163 27.31 1.46 11.82
C VAL A 163 28.56 1.32 12.69
N GLY A 164 29.58 0.63 12.21
CA GLY A 164 30.84 0.41 12.94
C GLY A 164 31.45 -0.95 12.64
N PHE A 165 32.67 -1.15 13.02
CA PHE A 165 33.43 -2.38 12.85
C PHE A 165 32.78 -3.61 13.53
N PRO A 166 33.13 -4.84 13.15
CA PRO A 166 32.76 -6.03 13.90
C PRO A 166 33.26 -5.93 15.37
N ASN A 167 32.54 -6.55 16.29
CA ASN A 167 32.87 -6.66 17.72
C ASN A 167 32.92 -5.33 18.52
N VAL A 168 32.57 -4.18 17.92
CA VAL A 168 32.49 -2.89 18.67
C VAL A 168 31.29 -2.82 19.60
N GLY A 169 30.36 -3.80 19.54
CA GLY A 169 29.21 -3.90 20.44
C GLY A 169 27.90 -3.40 19.90
N LYS A 170 27.71 -3.27 18.56
CA LYS A 170 26.43 -2.85 17.92
C LYS A 170 25.25 -3.74 18.30
N SER A 171 25.39 -5.05 18.12
CA SER A 171 24.34 -6.03 18.43
C SER A 171 24.06 -6.12 19.93
N THR A 172 25.09 -5.89 20.79
CA THR A 172 24.92 -5.79 22.23
C THR A 172 24.10 -4.54 22.57
N LEU A 173 24.45 -3.39 22.01
CA LEU A 173 23.71 -2.15 22.21
C LEU A 173 22.24 -2.32 21.82
N LEU A 174 21.97 -2.90 20.64
CA LEU A 174 20.62 -3.17 20.17
C LEU A 174 19.86 -4.10 21.13
N SER A 175 20.49 -5.18 21.60
CA SER A 175 19.84 -6.17 22.47
C SER A 175 19.50 -5.63 23.86
N VAL A 176 20.34 -4.75 24.39
CA VAL A 176 20.17 -4.15 25.72
C VAL A 176 19.13 -3.01 25.73
N THR A 177 19.02 -2.27 24.61
CA THR A 177 18.10 -1.14 24.50
C THR A 177 16.74 -1.51 23.93
N SER A 178 16.61 -2.67 23.28
CA SER A 178 15.35 -3.14 22.71
C SER A 178 14.41 -3.72 23.75
N ASN A 179 13.14 -3.34 23.75
CA ASN A 179 12.10 -3.86 24.64
C ASN A 179 11.69 -5.31 24.36
N ALA A 180 11.95 -5.79 23.14
CA ALA A 180 11.75 -7.17 22.74
C ALA A 180 13.06 -7.71 22.19
N ARG A 181 13.26 -9.04 22.26
CA ARG A 181 14.44 -9.64 21.63
C ARG A 181 14.53 -9.20 20.16
N PRO A 182 15.67 -8.63 19.72
CA PRO A 182 15.88 -8.23 18.34
C PRO A 182 15.49 -9.34 17.39
N LYS A 183 14.74 -9.02 16.36
CA LYS A 183 14.30 -9.99 15.35
C LYS A 183 15.23 -9.92 14.16
N ILE A 184 15.77 -11.06 13.76
CA ILE A 184 16.51 -11.21 12.51
C ILE A 184 15.53 -11.05 11.37
N ALA A 185 15.72 -10.03 10.54
CA ALA A 185 14.92 -9.80 9.35
C ALA A 185 15.51 -10.59 8.18
N ASN A 186 14.85 -11.68 7.78
CA ASN A 186 15.27 -12.49 6.64
C ASN A 186 14.78 -11.87 5.33
N TYR A 187 15.63 -11.16 4.63
CA TYR A 187 15.39 -10.67 3.28
C TYR A 187 15.83 -11.71 2.23
N HIS A 188 14.96 -12.03 1.27
CA HIS A 188 15.22 -13.04 0.26
C HIS A 188 16.38 -12.72 -0.70
N PHE A 189 16.87 -11.49 -0.67
CA PHE A 189 17.91 -10.97 -1.56
C PHE A 189 19.17 -10.52 -0.82
N THR A 190 19.27 -10.73 0.50
CA THR A 190 20.47 -10.39 1.27
C THR A 190 21.08 -11.64 1.88
N THR A 191 22.38 -11.79 1.76
CA THR A 191 23.17 -12.85 2.45
C THR A 191 23.43 -12.48 3.91
N LEU A 192 23.30 -11.20 4.26
CA LEU A 192 23.45 -10.67 5.62
C LEU A 192 22.10 -10.12 6.08
N PHE A 193 21.63 -10.55 7.24
CA PHE A 193 20.34 -10.20 7.79
C PHE A 193 20.50 -9.10 8.85
N PRO A 194 19.89 -7.91 8.69
CA PRO A 194 19.90 -6.90 9.75
C PRO A 194 19.08 -7.35 10.95
N ASN A 195 19.61 -7.07 12.13
CA ASN A 195 18.85 -7.24 13.36
C ASN A 195 18.07 -5.95 13.64
N LEU A 196 16.74 -6.06 13.77
CA LEU A 196 15.88 -4.93 14.07
C LEU A 196 15.42 -4.98 15.54
N GLY A 197 15.48 -3.85 16.20
CA GLY A 197 14.95 -3.67 17.56
C GLY A 197 14.06 -2.44 17.65
N VAL A 198 12.93 -2.58 18.34
CA VAL A 198 12.07 -1.45 18.68
C VAL A 198 12.52 -0.90 20.03
N ILE A 199 12.92 0.35 20.03
CA ILE A 199 13.39 1.08 21.21
C ILE A 199 12.23 1.92 21.74
N TYR A 200 11.90 1.71 23.00
CA TYR A 200 10.89 2.49 23.71
C TYR A 200 11.59 3.44 24.69
N VAL A 201 11.43 4.74 24.49
CA VAL A 201 12.10 5.75 25.32
C VAL A 201 11.19 6.24 26.43
N GLU A 202 9.97 6.66 26.08
CA GLU A 202 8.95 7.14 27.01
C GLU A 202 7.55 6.95 26.38
N GLU A 203 6.48 7.25 27.13
CA GLU A 203 5.12 7.07 26.66
C GLU A 203 4.85 7.87 25.37
N GLY A 204 4.50 7.16 24.30
CA GLY A 204 4.28 7.73 22.98
C GLY A 204 5.55 7.97 22.15
N VAL A 205 6.75 7.64 22.66
CA VAL A 205 8.03 7.83 21.95
C VAL A 205 8.75 6.52 21.78
N SER A 206 8.72 6.03 20.55
CA SER A 206 9.46 4.83 20.14
C SER A 206 10.03 5.02 18.74
N PHE A 207 11.12 4.31 18.45
CA PHE A 207 11.73 4.28 17.13
C PHE A 207 12.33 2.89 16.84
N VAL A 208 12.57 2.60 15.58
CA VAL A 208 13.19 1.35 15.15
C VAL A 208 14.67 1.57 14.90
N MET A 209 15.51 0.71 15.50
CA MET A 209 16.95 0.70 15.29
C MET A 209 17.38 -0.58 14.59
N ALA A 210 18.24 -0.45 13.58
CA ALA A 210 18.81 -1.57 12.83
C ALA A 210 20.30 -1.72 13.12
N ASP A 211 20.72 -2.93 13.49
CA ASP A 211 22.13 -3.33 13.44
C ASP A 211 22.45 -3.79 12.02
N ILE A 212 23.35 -3.09 11.39
CA ILE A 212 23.69 -3.26 9.98
C ILE A 212 25.07 -3.96 9.91
N PRO A 213 25.11 -5.30 9.79
CA PRO A 213 26.36 -6.03 9.67
C PRO A 213 26.98 -5.84 8.27
N GLY A 214 28.30 -5.83 8.15
CA GLY A 214 29.00 -6.01 6.87
C GLY A 214 29.28 -4.77 6.04
N ILE A 215 29.36 -3.56 6.64
CA ILE A 215 29.85 -2.38 5.91
C ILE A 215 31.33 -2.56 5.50
N ILE A 216 32.12 -3.31 6.25
CA ILE A 216 33.59 -3.36 6.14
C ILE A 216 34.14 -4.62 5.47
N GLU A 217 33.41 -5.72 5.36
CA GLU A 217 33.93 -6.96 4.78
C GLU A 217 33.43 -7.14 3.33
N GLY A 218 34.17 -6.56 2.37
CA GLY A 218 34.06 -6.92 0.94
C GLY A 218 33.30 -5.96 0.04
N ALA A 219 32.90 -4.77 0.47
CA ALA A 219 32.26 -3.78 -0.40
C ALA A 219 33.21 -3.26 -1.51
N ALA A 220 34.50 -3.23 -1.23
CA ALA A 220 35.52 -2.78 -2.19
C ALA A 220 35.95 -3.86 -3.21
N GLU A 221 35.66 -5.14 -2.98
CA GLU A 221 36.13 -6.26 -3.82
C GLU A 221 35.12 -6.75 -4.89
N GLY A 222 34.06 -5.99 -5.19
CA GLY A 222 33.23 -6.24 -6.39
C GLY A 222 32.35 -7.47 -6.38
N ALA A 223 32.19 -8.18 -5.26
CA ALA A 223 31.29 -9.30 -5.14
C ALA A 223 29.86 -8.83 -4.81
N GLY A 224 29.18 -8.18 -5.75
CA GLY A 224 27.72 -7.99 -5.87
C GLY A 224 26.79 -7.85 -4.65
N LEU A 225 27.29 -8.03 -3.44
CA LEU A 225 26.57 -8.13 -2.17
C LEU A 225 26.34 -6.77 -1.47
N GLY A 226 27.14 -5.75 -1.81
CA GLY A 226 27.10 -4.45 -1.15
C GLY A 226 25.91 -3.55 -1.57
N HIS A 227 25.57 -3.54 -2.85
CA HIS A 227 24.60 -2.56 -3.39
C HIS A 227 23.15 -2.77 -2.90
N ASP A 228 22.68 -3.99 -2.76
CA ASP A 228 21.30 -4.22 -2.30
C ASP A 228 21.15 -3.99 -0.81
N PHE A 229 22.21 -4.23 -0.04
CA PHE A 229 22.24 -4.05 1.40
C PHE A 229 22.35 -2.58 1.81
N LEU A 230 23.17 -1.82 1.12
CA LEU A 230 23.38 -0.38 1.36
C LEU A 230 22.15 0.46 0.95
N ARG A 231 21.31 -0.08 0.04
CA ARG A 231 19.97 0.47 -0.23
C ARG A 231 19.06 0.51 1.01
N HIS A 232 19.36 -0.30 2.02
CA HIS A 232 18.63 -0.32 3.29
C HIS A 232 19.12 0.74 4.27
N ILE A 233 20.41 1.10 4.23
CA ILE A 233 20.98 2.21 5.01
C ILE A 233 20.46 3.53 4.50
N ASP A 234 20.26 3.67 3.18
CA ASP A 234 19.63 4.84 2.56
C ASP A 234 18.24 5.15 3.10
N ARG A 235 17.65 4.20 3.83
CA ARG A 235 16.31 4.32 4.44
C ARG A 235 16.34 4.69 5.92
N CYS A 236 17.53 4.85 6.54
CA CYS A 236 17.65 5.34 7.91
C CYS A 236 17.71 6.87 7.93
N ARG A 237 17.09 7.49 8.94
CA ARG A 237 17.08 8.96 9.11
C ARG A 237 18.30 9.48 9.85
N LEU A 238 18.84 8.67 10.77
CA LEU A 238 19.98 8.98 11.63
C LEU A 238 20.93 7.79 11.65
N LEU A 239 22.23 8.05 11.63
CA LEU A 239 23.25 7.04 11.82
C LEU A 239 23.86 7.15 13.22
N VAL A 240 24.11 6.00 13.85
CA VAL A 240 24.85 5.90 15.09
C VAL A 240 26.11 5.08 14.82
N HIS A 241 27.26 5.76 14.82
CA HIS A 241 28.56 5.15 14.64
C HIS A 241 29.08 4.66 15.98
N VAL A 242 29.12 3.35 16.17
CA VAL A 242 29.61 2.70 17.41
C VAL A 242 31.10 2.40 17.26
N ILE A 243 31.92 2.92 18.14
CA ILE A 243 33.38 2.80 18.14
C ILE A 243 33.83 2.18 19.47
N ASP A 244 34.75 1.23 19.42
CA ASP A 244 35.38 0.62 20.59
C ASP A 244 36.57 1.50 21.04
N VAL A 245 36.45 2.16 22.19
CA VAL A 245 37.51 3.02 22.75
C VAL A 245 38.45 2.29 23.69
N SER A 246 38.15 1.04 24.02
CA SER A 246 38.98 0.25 24.94
C SER A 246 40.30 -0.23 24.35
N GLY A 247 40.39 -0.25 23.00
CA GLY A 247 41.54 -0.82 22.26
C GLY A 247 41.60 -2.36 22.34
N SER A 248 40.52 -3.03 22.75
CA SER A 248 40.46 -4.50 22.93
C SER A 248 40.76 -5.29 21.64
N GLU A 249 40.54 -4.68 20.49
CA GLU A 249 40.78 -5.28 19.15
C GLU A 249 42.11 -4.80 18.53
N ALA A 250 43.00 -4.12 19.30
CA ALA A 250 44.24 -3.53 18.84
C ALA A 250 44.08 -2.55 17.65
N ARG A 251 42.97 -1.81 17.60
CA ARG A 251 42.66 -0.78 16.59
C ARG A 251 42.69 0.60 17.22
N ASP A 252 43.03 1.62 16.40
CA ASP A 252 42.95 3.02 16.79
C ASP A 252 41.50 3.53 16.56
N PRO A 253 40.81 4.04 17.60
CA PRO A 253 39.45 4.55 17.46
C PRO A 253 39.29 5.68 16.45
N VAL A 254 40.33 6.50 16.21
CA VAL A 254 40.32 7.59 15.24
C VAL A 254 40.39 7.03 13.81
N GLU A 255 41.27 6.03 13.59
CA GLU A 255 41.35 5.36 12.29
C GLU A 255 40.04 4.61 11.95
N ASP A 256 39.40 4.00 12.94
CA ASP A 256 38.12 3.33 12.77
C ASP A 256 37.00 4.32 12.40
N PHE A 257 36.99 5.54 12.97
CA PHE A 257 36.07 6.60 12.61
C PHE A 257 36.26 7.03 11.15
N ASP A 258 37.51 7.33 10.76
CA ASP A 258 37.79 7.80 9.40
C ASP A 258 37.50 6.73 8.33
N ALA A 259 37.80 5.47 8.62
CA ALA A 259 37.57 4.36 7.71
C ALA A 259 36.06 4.22 7.39
N ILE A 260 35.19 4.24 8.42
CA ILE A 260 33.75 4.17 8.23
C ILE A 260 33.21 5.40 7.47
N CYS A 261 33.67 6.60 7.82
CA CYS A 261 33.28 7.83 7.11
C CYS A 261 33.67 7.78 5.63
N ALA A 262 34.86 7.27 5.32
CA ALA A 262 35.32 7.09 3.94
C ALA A 262 34.47 6.04 3.19
N GLU A 263 34.12 4.94 3.83
CA GLU A 263 33.28 3.90 3.23
C GLU A 263 31.85 4.41 2.95
N LEU A 264 31.23 5.10 3.89
CA LEU A 264 29.92 5.75 3.68
C LEU A 264 29.95 6.74 2.50
N LYS A 265 31.01 7.53 2.40
CA LYS A 265 31.20 8.49 1.31
C LYS A 265 31.43 7.83 -0.06
N ASN A 266 32.18 6.74 -0.09
CA ASN A 266 32.42 5.98 -1.32
C ASN A 266 31.16 5.32 -1.84
N TYR A 267 30.24 4.99 -0.95
CA TYR A 267 29.00 4.34 -1.31
C TYR A 267 27.94 5.30 -1.86
N SER A 268 27.62 6.38 -1.13
CA SER A 268 26.61 7.37 -1.51
C SER A 268 26.91 8.71 -0.88
N VAL A 269 26.88 9.76 -1.68
CA VAL A 269 26.99 11.14 -1.21
C VAL A 269 25.85 11.49 -0.26
N ASP A 270 24.63 10.98 -0.54
CA ASP A 270 23.45 11.23 0.30
C ASP A 270 23.61 10.59 1.67
N LEU A 271 24.21 9.42 1.73
CA LEU A 271 24.44 8.69 2.98
C LEU A 271 25.52 9.37 3.83
N SER A 272 26.57 9.89 3.21
CA SER A 272 27.64 10.64 3.90
C SER A 272 27.16 11.97 4.49
N ASN A 273 26.10 12.56 3.94
CA ASN A 273 25.51 13.81 4.40
C ASN A 273 24.45 13.62 5.51
N ARG A 274 24.14 12.38 5.86
CA ARG A 274 23.13 12.13 6.92
C ARG A 274 23.66 12.51 8.29
N PRO A 275 22.79 13.02 9.17
CA PRO A 275 23.15 13.26 10.56
C PRO A 275 23.70 11.99 11.21
N MET A 276 24.82 12.11 11.87
CA MET A 276 25.52 11.01 12.54
C MET A 276 25.84 11.39 13.98
N ILE A 277 25.64 10.43 14.89
CA ILE A 277 26.04 10.48 16.28
C ILE A 277 27.13 9.43 16.48
N VAL A 278 28.18 9.76 17.22
CA VAL A 278 29.24 8.81 17.59
C VAL A 278 29.01 8.29 19.00
N ALA A 279 28.95 6.97 19.13
CA ALA A 279 28.84 6.28 20.41
C ALA A 279 30.19 5.62 20.73
N ALA A 280 30.96 6.22 21.65
CA ALA A 280 32.19 5.65 22.20
C ALA A 280 31.82 4.53 23.20
N ASN A 281 31.93 3.29 22.72
CA ASN A 281 31.52 2.11 23.49
C ASN A 281 32.69 1.43 24.23
N LYS A 282 32.35 0.56 25.18
CA LYS A 282 33.28 -0.17 26.07
C LYS A 282 34.11 0.76 26.96
N THR A 283 33.51 1.84 27.43
CA THR A 283 34.18 2.77 28.39
C THR A 283 34.49 2.12 29.71
N ASP A 284 33.81 1.04 30.08
CA ASP A 284 34.07 0.21 31.26
C ASP A 284 35.39 -0.56 31.18
N LEU A 285 35.95 -0.75 29.99
CA LEU A 285 37.23 -1.43 29.74
C LEU A 285 38.38 -0.48 29.44
N LEU A 286 38.16 0.84 29.52
CA LEU A 286 39.20 1.84 29.34
C LEU A 286 40.31 1.70 30.41
N ILE A 287 41.54 1.67 29.96
CA ILE A 287 42.71 1.70 30.82
C ILE A 287 42.92 3.18 31.25
N PRO A 288 43.13 3.48 32.54
CA PRO A 288 43.25 4.86 33.04
C PRO A 288 44.36 5.71 32.38
N GLU A 289 45.32 5.07 31.74
CA GLU A 289 46.46 5.70 31.05
C GLU A 289 46.20 5.88 29.55
N SER A 290 45.06 5.45 29.01
CA SER A 290 44.74 5.56 27.60
C SER A 290 44.16 6.93 27.27
N ASP A 291 44.67 7.59 26.22
CA ASP A 291 44.20 8.85 25.70
C ASP A 291 43.20 8.66 24.51
N ASN A 292 42.83 7.41 24.20
CA ASN A 292 41.97 7.04 23.06
C ASN A 292 40.65 7.82 23.04
N LEU A 293 40.02 7.97 24.18
CA LEU A 293 38.72 8.66 24.27
C LEU A 293 38.86 10.17 24.00
N GLU A 294 39.90 10.79 24.57
CA GLU A 294 40.15 12.25 24.38
C GLU A 294 40.52 12.55 22.92
N ARG A 295 41.42 11.75 22.36
CA ARG A 295 41.79 11.86 20.91
C ARG A 295 40.60 11.70 19.99
N LEU A 296 39.76 10.69 20.25
CA LEU A 296 38.55 10.47 19.47
C LEU A 296 37.58 11.64 19.61
N ARG A 297 37.42 12.18 20.84
CA ARG A 297 36.51 13.31 21.09
C ARG A 297 36.92 14.53 20.29
N GLU A 298 38.21 14.93 20.36
CA GLU A 298 38.74 16.06 19.60
C GLU A 298 38.56 15.90 18.09
N HIS A 299 38.78 14.68 17.59
CA HIS A 299 38.67 14.38 16.15
C HIS A 299 37.22 14.44 15.67
N VAL A 300 36.28 13.85 16.43
CA VAL A 300 34.83 13.83 16.14
C VAL A 300 34.23 15.24 16.20
N GLU A 301 34.66 16.07 17.17
CA GLU A 301 34.24 17.47 17.25
C GLU A 301 34.73 18.29 16.06
N GLN A 302 35.97 18.06 15.57
CA GLN A 302 36.49 18.68 14.35
C GLN A 302 35.71 18.25 13.11
N ALA A 303 35.18 17.01 13.09
CA ALA A 303 34.33 16.53 12.01
C ALA A 303 32.86 17.04 12.14
N GLY A 304 32.53 17.83 13.19
CA GLY A 304 31.19 18.40 13.41
C GLY A 304 30.17 17.39 13.90
N CYS A 305 30.59 16.25 14.43
CA CYS A 305 29.73 15.21 15.00
C CYS A 305 29.69 15.30 16.54
N GLU A 306 28.65 14.76 17.14
CA GLU A 306 28.53 14.67 18.61
C GLU A 306 28.97 13.29 19.09
N LEU A 307 29.75 13.25 20.15
CA LEU A 307 30.25 12.01 20.77
C LEU A 307 29.59 11.78 22.13
N TYR A 308 29.11 10.55 22.35
CA TYR A 308 28.53 10.10 23.60
C TYR A 308 29.21 8.85 24.09
N GLU A 309 29.57 8.88 25.39
CA GLU A 309 30.22 7.77 26.07
C GLU A 309 29.17 6.75 26.56
N ILE A 310 29.40 5.50 26.21
CA ILE A 310 28.52 4.39 26.65
C ILE A 310 29.32 3.15 27.00
N SER A 311 28.68 2.28 27.75
CA SER A 311 29.06 0.88 27.88
C SER A 311 27.81 0.03 27.62
N ALA A 312 27.75 -0.61 26.48
CA ALA A 312 26.64 -1.52 26.16
C ALA A 312 26.63 -2.74 27.09
N GLY A 313 27.79 -3.18 27.54
CA GLY A 313 27.92 -4.31 28.46
C GLY A 313 27.36 -4.04 29.87
N THR A 314 27.60 -2.86 30.41
CA THR A 314 27.14 -2.43 31.74
C THR A 314 25.86 -1.60 31.70
N THR A 315 25.36 -1.27 30.53
CA THR A 315 24.22 -0.38 30.27
C THR A 315 24.43 1.08 30.64
N GLN A 316 25.63 1.46 31.04
CA GLN A 316 25.96 2.84 31.43
C GLN A 316 25.85 3.75 30.17
N GLY A 317 25.21 4.91 30.32
CA GLY A 317 25.05 5.89 29.25
C GLY A 317 24.04 5.52 28.15
N THR A 318 23.66 4.25 28.02
CA THR A 318 22.79 3.77 26.91
C THR A 318 21.41 4.43 26.90
N ARG A 319 20.80 4.59 28.10
CA ARG A 319 19.46 5.22 28.21
C ARG A 319 19.49 6.70 27.81
N ASN A 320 20.57 7.41 28.17
CA ASN A 320 20.74 8.81 27.78
C ASN A 320 20.94 8.94 26.27
N LEU A 321 21.75 8.06 25.67
CA LEU A 321 21.93 8.01 24.21
C LEU A 321 20.59 7.79 23.50
N MET A 322 19.73 6.86 23.96
CA MET A 322 18.41 6.63 23.34
C MET A 322 17.52 7.87 23.41
N ARG A 323 17.56 8.64 24.52
CA ARG A 323 16.81 9.88 24.64
C ARG A 323 17.29 10.94 23.65
N ILE A 324 18.58 11.12 23.52
CA ILE A 324 19.18 12.07 22.59
C ILE A 324 18.85 11.69 21.15
N ILE A 325 18.93 10.41 20.80
CA ILE A 325 18.52 9.91 19.49
C ILE A 325 17.05 10.26 19.20
N ALA A 326 16.15 10.05 20.16
CA ALA A 326 14.74 10.37 20.02
C ALA A 326 14.50 11.88 19.83
N GLU A 327 15.21 12.73 20.57
CA GLU A 327 15.16 14.18 20.42
C GLU A 327 15.62 14.60 19.01
N LYS A 328 16.75 14.08 18.55
CA LYS A 328 17.26 14.38 17.19
C LYS A 328 16.32 13.88 16.08
N LEU A 329 15.73 12.69 16.25
CA LEU A 329 14.75 12.18 15.28
C LEU A 329 13.50 13.08 15.17
N ARG A 330 13.11 13.81 16.23
CA ARG A 330 12.01 14.78 16.18
C ARG A 330 12.37 16.04 15.39
N GLU A 331 13.64 16.46 15.43
CA GLU A 331 14.15 17.64 14.71
C GLU A 331 14.38 17.34 13.22
N LEU A 332 14.69 16.10 12.88
CA LEU A 332 14.93 15.69 11.49
C LEU A 332 13.66 15.69 10.66
N PRO A 333 13.73 16.15 9.40
CA PRO A 333 12.60 16.09 8.49
C PRO A 333 12.09 14.63 8.38
N PRO A 334 10.80 14.44 8.19
CA PRO A 334 10.27 13.12 7.92
C PRO A 334 10.94 12.55 6.67
N VAL A 335 11.03 11.21 6.62
CA VAL A 335 11.58 10.51 5.45
C VAL A 335 10.94 11.04 4.17
N THR A 336 11.74 11.18 3.09
CA THR A 336 11.26 11.62 1.78
C THR A 336 9.93 10.96 1.45
N ILE A 337 8.86 11.73 1.40
CA ILE A 337 7.54 11.27 1.01
C ILE A 337 7.55 11.20 -0.52
N TYR A 338 7.19 10.05 -1.07
CA TYR A 338 7.04 9.94 -2.51
C TYR A 338 5.72 10.56 -2.95
N GLU A 339 5.77 11.42 -3.95
CA GLU A 339 4.56 11.92 -4.58
C GLU A 339 3.86 10.81 -5.37
N PRO A 340 2.51 10.80 -5.39
CA PRO A 340 1.76 9.88 -6.23
C PRO A 340 2.10 10.08 -7.71
N GLU A 341 2.50 9.02 -8.38
CA GLU A 341 2.77 8.99 -9.83
C GLU A 341 1.59 8.45 -10.61
N TYR A 342 0.79 7.60 -9.95
CA TYR A 342 -0.35 6.93 -10.56
C TYR A 342 -1.50 7.91 -10.77
N VAL A 343 -1.85 8.12 -12.03
CA VAL A 343 -3.05 8.86 -12.42
C VAL A 343 -4.15 7.84 -12.71
N GLU A 344 -5.23 7.88 -11.91
CA GLU A 344 -6.39 7.02 -12.16
C GLU A 344 -6.92 7.32 -13.57
N PRO A 345 -6.97 6.34 -14.48
CA PRO A 345 -7.50 6.57 -15.81
C PRO A 345 -8.94 7.04 -15.67
N LEU A 346 -9.22 8.21 -16.22
CA LEU A 346 -10.61 8.69 -16.29
C LEU A 346 -11.42 7.67 -17.06
N PRO A 347 -12.58 7.24 -16.54
CA PRO A 347 -13.42 6.34 -17.27
C PRO A 347 -13.84 7.02 -18.58
N GLU A 348 -13.32 6.56 -19.69
CA GLU A 348 -13.74 7.01 -21.00
C GLU A 348 -15.24 6.80 -21.17
N ALA A 349 -15.95 7.82 -21.63
CA ALA A 349 -17.38 7.73 -21.89
C ALA A 349 -17.67 6.97 -23.19
N GLY A 350 -17.16 5.81 -23.42
CA GLY A 350 -17.19 5.05 -24.66
C GLY A 350 -18.20 5.55 -25.72
N ASP A 351 -17.75 5.64 -26.95
CA ASP A 351 -18.60 5.99 -28.06
C ASP A 351 -19.57 4.82 -28.36
N PRO A 352 -20.92 5.04 -28.36
CA PRO A 352 -21.88 3.99 -28.70
C PRO A 352 -21.65 3.34 -30.07
N THR A 353 -20.98 4.04 -30.98
CA THR A 353 -20.70 3.54 -32.34
C THR A 353 -19.36 2.80 -32.45
N ALA A 354 -18.46 2.96 -31.47
CA ALA A 354 -17.16 2.30 -31.43
C ALA A 354 -17.28 0.89 -30.83
N LEU A 355 -17.91 -0.02 -31.57
CA LEU A 355 -18.07 -1.43 -31.23
C LEU A 355 -17.11 -2.27 -32.07
N GLU A 356 -16.40 -3.18 -31.41
CA GLU A 356 -15.61 -4.23 -32.03
C GLU A 356 -16.49 -5.46 -32.20
N ILE A 357 -16.55 -6.01 -33.42
CA ILE A 357 -17.37 -7.15 -33.77
C ILE A 357 -16.46 -8.21 -34.37
N GLU A 358 -16.39 -9.38 -33.72
CA GLU A 358 -15.67 -10.54 -34.20
C GLU A 358 -16.64 -11.65 -34.56
N HIS A 359 -16.44 -12.31 -35.70
CA HIS A 359 -17.26 -13.43 -36.18
C HIS A 359 -16.52 -14.75 -36.01
N LEU A 360 -17.02 -15.62 -35.17
CA LEU A 360 -16.45 -16.93 -34.85
C LEU A 360 -17.44 -18.06 -35.20
N GLY A 361 -17.47 -18.43 -36.48
CA GLY A 361 -18.39 -19.48 -36.96
C GLY A 361 -19.84 -19.03 -36.99
N SER A 362 -20.69 -19.50 -36.09
CA SER A 362 -22.10 -19.06 -35.93
C SER A 362 -22.27 -18.09 -34.76
N THR A 363 -21.17 -17.67 -34.13
CA THR A 363 -21.21 -16.78 -32.97
C THR A 363 -20.59 -15.44 -33.30
N TRP A 364 -21.30 -14.36 -33.00
CA TRP A 364 -20.88 -12.98 -33.13
C TRP A 364 -20.49 -12.43 -31.77
N VAL A 365 -19.20 -12.18 -31.53
CA VAL A 365 -18.69 -11.63 -30.27
C VAL A 365 -18.56 -10.12 -30.44
N ILE A 366 -19.21 -9.39 -29.51
CA ILE A 366 -19.27 -7.93 -29.54
C ILE A 366 -18.69 -7.35 -28.28
N SER A 367 -17.75 -6.43 -28.43
CA SER A 367 -17.11 -5.74 -27.33
C SER A 367 -17.08 -4.22 -27.54
N GLY A 368 -16.92 -3.47 -26.47
CA GLY A 368 -16.81 -2.01 -26.50
C GLY A 368 -17.05 -1.38 -25.13
N ILE A 369 -16.30 -0.33 -24.81
CA ILE A 369 -16.33 0.35 -23.50
C ILE A 369 -17.74 0.85 -23.13
N TRP A 370 -18.46 1.41 -24.12
CA TRP A 370 -19.84 1.86 -23.91
C TRP A 370 -20.77 0.68 -23.58
N LEU A 371 -20.59 -0.43 -24.28
CA LEU A 371 -21.43 -1.63 -24.14
C LEU A 371 -21.22 -2.30 -22.80
N GLU A 372 -19.97 -2.40 -22.32
CA GLU A 372 -19.65 -2.92 -21.00
C GLU A 372 -20.36 -2.11 -19.89
N ARG A 373 -20.37 -0.78 -20.02
CA ARG A 373 -21.09 0.10 -19.08
C ARG A 373 -22.60 -0.03 -19.16
N LEU A 374 -23.12 -0.22 -20.37
CA LEU A 374 -24.56 -0.44 -20.56
C LEU A 374 -24.98 -1.70 -19.82
N ILE A 375 -24.26 -2.81 -20.05
CA ILE A 375 -24.52 -4.10 -19.39
C ILE A 375 -24.39 -4.00 -17.87
N ALA A 376 -23.35 -3.36 -17.35
CA ALA A 376 -23.14 -3.20 -15.91
C ALA A 376 -24.29 -2.48 -15.19
N ASN A 377 -25.09 -1.68 -15.93
CA ASN A 377 -26.22 -0.91 -15.37
C ASN A 377 -27.58 -1.58 -15.57
N ILE A 378 -27.65 -2.77 -16.21
CA ILE A 378 -28.89 -3.46 -16.55
C ILE A 378 -29.12 -4.64 -15.60
N ASN A 379 -30.34 -4.74 -15.09
CA ASN A 379 -30.77 -5.93 -14.40
C ASN A 379 -31.47 -6.87 -15.41
N PHE A 380 -30.77 -7.94 -15.80
CA PHE A 380 -31.29 -8.89 -16.79
C PHE A 380 -32.40 -9.81 -16.25
N ASP A 381 -32.63 -9.84 -14.93
CA ASP A 381 -33.76 -10.57 -14.34
C ASP A 381 -35.11 -9.88 -14.61
N ASP A 382 -35.08 -8.59 -14.95
CA ASP A 382 -36.28 -7.78 -15.19
C ASP A 382 -36.55 -7.62 -16.70
N TYR A 383 -37.79 -7.93 -17.12
CA TYR A 383 -38.20 -7.90 -18.53
C TYR A 383 -38.10 -6.50 -19.17
N GLU A 384 -38.48 -5.43 -18.44
CA GLU A 384 -38.40 -4.08 -19.01
C GLU A 384 -36.94 -3.58 -19.11
N SER A 385 -36.07 -4.02 -18.21
CA SER A 385 -34.64 -3.73 -18.30
C SER A 385 -33.99 -4.39 -19.52
N ARG A 386 -34.40 -5.62 -19.85
CA ARG A 386 -33.98 -6.30 -21.09
C ARG A 386 -34.48 -5.58 -22.34
N ASN A 387 -35.74 -5.14 -22.35
CA ASN A 387 -36.30 -4.35 -23.46
C ASN A 387 -35.57 -2.99 -23.60
N TYR A 388 -35.20 -2.36 -22.48
CA TYR A 388 -34.40 -1.14 -22.53
C TYR A 388 -33.02 -1.41 -23.13
N PHE A 389 -32.38 -2.53 -22.80
CA PHE A 389 -31.12 -2.95 -23.40
C PHE A 389 -31.23 -3.13 -24.90
N ASP A 390 -32.20 -3.92 -25.36
CA ASP A 390 -32.48 -4.10 -26.79
C ASP A 390 -32.72 -2.77 -27.53
N LEU A 391 -33.50 -1.87 -26.91
CA LEU A 391 -33.72 -0.53 -27.50
C LEU A 391 -32.42 0.28 -27.60
N GLN A 392 -31.50 0.18 -26.67
CA GLN A 392 -30.20 0.87 -26.72
C GLN A 392 -29.31 0.25 -27.80
N LEU A 393 -29.29 -1.07 -27.95
CA LEU A 393 -28.56 -1.77 -29.01
C LEU A 393 -29.09 -1.39 -30.41
N ARG A 394 -30.42 -1.25 -30.57
CA ARG A 394 -31.01 -0.75 -31.81
C ARG A 394 -30.64 0.70 -32.13
N LYS A 395 -30.63 1.55 -31.09
CA LYS A 395 -30.29 2.97 -31.26
C LYS A 395 -28.83 3.21 -31.61
N CYS A 396 -27.91 2.40 -31.12
CA CYS A 396 -26.49 2.52 -31.47
C CYS A 396 -26.17 1.93 -32.88
N GLY A 397 -27.16 1.33 -33.55
CA GLY A 397 -27.01 0.80 -34.90
C GLY A 397 -26.31 -0.57 -34.94
N LEU A 398 -26.22 -1.28 -33.81
CA LEU A 398 -25.54 -2.57 -33.75
C LEU A 398 -26.16 -3.59 -34.69
N PHE A 399 -27.50 -3.76 -34.63
CA PHE A 399 -28.19 -4.74 -35.48
C PHE A 399 -28.05 -4.42 -36.98
N ALA A 400 -28.11 -3.14 -37.38
CA ALA A 400 -27.88 -2.74 -38.77
C ALA A 400 -26.46 -3.12 -39.22
N ARG A 401 -25.44 -2.94 -38.41
CA ARG A 401 -24.07 -3.35 -38.72
C ARG A 401 -23.93 -4.88 -38.81
N LEU A 402 -24.57 -5.65 -37.92
CA LEU A 402 -24.58 -7.11 -37.99
C LEU A 402 -25.25 -7.61 -39.27
N GLU A 403 -26.37 -6.99 -39.69
CA GLU A 403 -27.06 -7.30 -40.95
C GLU A 403 -26.18 -6.98 -42.17
N GLU A 404 -25.46 -5.86 -42.18
CA GLU A 404 -24.49 -5.51 -43.23
C GLU A 404 -23.32 -6.50 -43.29
N MET A 405 -22.91 -7.07 -42.11
CA MET A 405 -21.86 -8.08 -42.04
C MET A 405 -22.34 -9.50 -42.34
N GLY A 406 -23.68 -9.71 -42.50
CA GLY A 406 -24.27 -10.96 -42.95
C GLY A 406 -24.71 -11.92 -41.84
N ILE A 407 -25.19 -11.41 -40.71
CA ILE A 407 -25.80 -12.25 -39.66
C ILE A 407 -27.08 -12.93 -40.18
N GLU A 408 -27.26 -14.20 -39.83
CA GLU A 408 -28.41 -15.00 -40.22
C GLU A 408 -29.34 -15.29 -39.02
N ASP A 409 -30.62 -15.58 -39.29
CA ASP A 409 -31.55 -15.96 -38.22
C ASP A 409 -31.08 -17.26 -37.52
N GLY A 410 -30.95 -17.21 -36.21
CA GLY A 410 -30.46 -18.31 -35.40
C GLY A 410 -28.97 -18.23 -35.06
N ASP A 411 -28.23 -17.26 -35.59
CA ASP A 411 -26.86 -16.99 -35.15
C ASP A 411 -26.86 -16.50 -33.69
N THR A 412 -25.85 -16.91 -32.94
CA THR A 412 -25.69 -16.50 -31.54
C THR A 412 -24.93 -15.20 -31.47
N VAL A 413 -25.45 -14.22 -30.76
CA VAL A 413 -24.78 -12.95 -30.46
C VAL A 413 -24.33 -13.02 -29.00
N ASN A 414 -23.01 -12.91 -28.79
CA ASN A 414 -22.37 -12.89 -27.48
C ASN A 414 -21.88 -11.47 -27.18
N ILE A 415 -22.35 -10.91 -26.06
CA ILE A 415 -21.96 -9.59 -25.58
C ILE A 415 -21.45 -9.77 -24.14
N TYR A 416 -20.16 -9.99 -23.96
CA TYR A 416 -19.53 -10.33 -22.68
C TYR A 416 -20.16 -11.60 -22.04
N ASP A 417 -20.88 -11.47 -20.92
CA ASP A 417 -21.55 -12.58 -20.22
C ASP A 417 -23.00 -12.81 -20.68
N PHE A 418 -23.45 -12.08 -21.71
CA PHE A 418 -24.83 -12.14 -22.18
C PHE A 418 -24.89 -12.72 -23.61
N GLU A 419 -25.62 -13.82 -23.77
CA GLU A 419 -25.81 -14.51 -25.04
C GLU A 419 -27.30 -14.52 -25.43
N PHE A 420 -27.57 -14.32 -26.68
CA PHE A 420 -28.92 -14.45 -27.29
C PHE A 420 -28.85 -14.85 -28.75
N ASP A 421 -29.91 -15.51 -29.23
CA ASP A 421 -30.06 -15.86 -30.64
C ASP A 421 -30.65 -14.68 -31.40
N TYR A 422 -30.00 -14.34 -32.53
CA TYR A 422 -30.49 -13.30 -33.39
C TYR A 422 -31.78 -13.75 -34.09
N GLN A 423 -32.80 -12.89 -34.02
CA GLN A 423 -34.05 -13.02 -34.75
C GLN A 423 -34.37 -11.68 -35.43
N ARG A 424 -34.63 -11.75 -36.70
CA ARG A 424 -34.85 -10.58 -37.58
C ARG A 424 -36.18 -9.86 -37.31
#